data_57a46dfdd59d99bcca6f5b8fb9849780
#
_entry.id   57a46dfdd59d99bcca6f5b8fb9849780
#
_cell.length_a   1.000
_cell.length_b   1.000
_cell.length_c   1.000
_cell.angle_alpha   90.00
_cell.angle_beta   90.00
_cell.angle_gamma   90.00
#
_symmetry.space_group_name_H-M   'P 1'
#
loop_
_entity.id
_entity.type
_entity.pdbx_description
1 polymer ?
#
loop_
_entity_poly.entity_id
_entity_poly.type
_entity_poly.pdbx_seq_one_letter_code
_entity_poly.pdbx_strand_id
1 'polypeptide(L)'
;SVRVQFVMPNTPAMVYEGVMLFEAQNSLEEEERIQIKELFAAVGIVEELPSNLMGIGGAVTGCGPAFVDLFIEGYADAAVKYGVPRQTAYRLISQMILGSAKLQLETGEHPGVLKDNVCSPAGTTICGVASLEESGLRSACIKSIDAIMNK
;
A
#
# COMPACT_ATOMS: atom_id res chain seq x y z
N SER A 1 35.94 10.81 -2.74
CA SER A 1 35.21 9.54 -2.50
C SER A 1 33.83 9.65 -3.16
N VAL A 2 33.32 8.57 -3.71
CA VAL A 2 31.95 8.54 -4.23
C VAL A 2 30.99 8.55 -3.05
N ARG A 3 29.98 9.42 -3.10
CA ARG A 3 28.90 9.48 -2.11
C ARG A 3 27.70 8.71 -2.63
N VAL A 4 27.02 7.95 -1.78
CA VAL A 4 25.98 7.00 -2.16
C VAL A 4 24.78 7.10 -1.21
N GLN A 5 23.60 7.10 -1.78
CA GLN A 5 22.31 6.90 -1.13
C GLN A 5 21.60 5.72 -1.80
N PHE A 6 21.24 4.71 -1.03
CA PHE A 6 20.40 3.63 -1.52
C PHE A 6 18.91 4.03 -1.43
N VAL A 7 18.18 3.86 -2.54
CA VAL A 7 16.76 4.21 -2.65
C VAL A 7 16.01 3.07 -3.34
N MET A 8 14.85 2.69 -2.80
CA MET A 8 13.92 1.75 -3.42
C MET A 8 12.60 2.45 -3.75
N PRO A 9 12.33 2.76 -5.03
CA PRO A 9 11.03 3.26 -5.49
C PRO A 9 10.02 2.14 -5.70
N ASN A 10 8.75 2.50 -5.93
CA ASN A 10 7.73 1.57 -6.40
C ASN A 10 6.96 2.13 -7.60
N THR A 11 6.17 1.27 -8.27
CA THR A 11 5.47 1.63 -9.52
C THR A 11 4.45 2.76 -9.41
N PRO A 12 3.74 2.99 -8.27
CA PRO A 12 2.85 4.14 -8.14
C PRO A 12 3.51 5.52 -8.28
N ALA A 13 4.84 5.60 -8.26
CA ALA A 13 5.57 6.82 -8.61
C ALA A 13 5.23 7.35 -10.01
N MET A 14 4.79 6.48 -10.93
CA MET A 14 4.36 6.88 -12.28
C MET A 14 3.12 7.79 -12.28
N VAL A 15 2.39 7.83 -11.19
CA VAL A 15 1.20 8.67 -10.97
C VAL A 15 1.36 9.61 -9.77
N TYR A 16 2.60 9.85 -9.35
CA TYR A 16 2.97 10.74 -8.25
C TYR A 16 2.51 10.27 -6.85
N GLU A 17 2.19 8.99 -6.70
CA GLU A 17 1.74 8.37 -5.45
C GLU A 17 2.69 7.23 -5.02
N GLY A 18 3.98 7.41 -5.30
CA GLY A 18 5.01 6.44 -4.96
C GLY A 18 5.41 6.45 -3.50
N VAL A 19 6.10 5.37 -3.10
CA VAL A 19 6.88 5.32 -1.87
C VAL A 19 8.35 5.19 -2.25
N MET A 20 9.17 6.14 -1.81
CA MET A 20 10.62 6.14 -1.98
C MET A 20 11.25 5.76 -0.65
N LEU A 21 11.67 4.50 -0.52
CA LEU A 21 12.40 4.07 0.68
C LEU A 21 13.86 4.49 0.56
N PHE A 22 14.30 5.28 1.52
CA PHE A 22 15.70 5.71 1.67
C PHE A 22 16.35 4.92 2.78
N GLU A 23 17.51 4.35 2.52
CA GLU A 23 18.32 3.76 3.57
C GLU A 23 18.88 4.87 4.49
N ALA A 24 18.65 4.74 5.79
CA ALA A 24 19.12 5.74 6.76
C ALA A 24 20.65 5.86 6.79
N GLN A 25 21.36 4.75 6.54
CA GLN A 25 22.81 4.77 6.38
C GLN A 25 23.18 5.19 4.96
N ASN A 26 23.86 6.30 4.84
CA ASN A 26 24.32 6.86 3.57
C ASN A 26 25.65 7.61 3.75
N SER A 27 26.25 8.07 2.67
CA SER A 27 27.50 8.84 2.69
C SER A 27 27.34 10.27 2.13
N LEU A 28 26.09 10.75 2.05
CA LEU A 28 25.80 12.12 1.61
C LEU A 28 26.08 13.13 2.72
N GLU A 29 26.43 14.34 2.32
CA GLU A 29 26.38 15.50 3.19
C GLU A 29 24.90 15.89 3.46
N GLU A 30 24.64 16.54 4.59
CA GLU A 30 23.24 16.87 4.98
C GLU A 30 22.50 17.69 3.91
N GLU A 31 23.17 18.64 3.29
CA GLU A 31 22.60 19.45 2.22
C GLU A 31 22.18 18.60 0.99
N GLU A 32 23.02 17.65 0.59
CA GLU A 32 22.74 16.73 -0.50
C GLU A 32 21.59 15.79 -0.16
N ARG A 33 21.53 15.36 1.08
CA ARG A 33 20.47 14.50 1.59
C ARG A 33 19.11 15.21 1.56
N ILE A 34 19.05 16.47 1.92
CA ILE A 34 17.85 17.32 1.80
C ILE A 34 17.45 17.44 0.34
N GLN A 35 18.36 17.83 -0.54
CA GLN A 35 18.09 18.04 -1.97
C GLN A 35 17.56 16.78 -2.65
N ILE A 36 18.15 15.61 -2.38
CA ILE A 36 17.70 14.37 -3.00
C ILE A 36 16.32 13.94 -2.50
N LYS A 37 16.01 14.16 -1.21
CA LYS A 37 14.67 13.90 -0.66
C LYS A 37 13.61 14.80 -1.30
N GLU A 38 13.90 16.09 -1.44
CA GLU A 38 13.00 17.04 -2.11
C GLU A 38 12.75 16.63 -3.58
N LEU A 39 13.78 16.19 -4.28
CA LEU A 39 13.65 15.69 -5.66
C LEU A 39 12.70 14.49 -5.74
N PHE A 40 12.86 13.50 -4.86
CA PHE A 40 12.03 12.30 -4.87
C PHE A 40 10.62 12.54 -4.30
N ALA A 41 10.44 13.52 -3.41
CA ALA A 41 9.13 13.92 -2.91
C ALA A 41 8.18 14.42 -4.03
N ALA A 42 8.72 14.80 -5.19
CA ALA A 42 7.92 15.16 -6.36
C ALA A 42 7.12 14.00 -6.97
N VAL A 43 7.46 12.74 -6.66
CA VAL A 43 6.80 11.54 -7.22
C VAL A 43 6.18 10.62 -6.17
N GLY A 44 6.10 11.09 -4.92
CA GLY A 44 5.49 10.34 -3.81
C GLY A 44 6.04 10.75 -2.46
N ILE A 45 5.84 9.90 -1.47
CA ILE A 45 6.40 10.10 -0.13
C ILE A 45 7.83 9.55 -0.04
N VAL A 46 8.65 10.17 0.80
CA VAL A 46 9.99 9.69 1.13
C VAL A 46 9.99 9.19 2.58
N GLU A 47 10.32 7.91 2.76
CA GLU A 47 10.43 7.28 4.08
C GLU A 47 11.83 6.74 4.29
N GLU A 48 12.41 7.00 5.47
CA GLU A 48 13.71 6.47 5.84
C GLU A 48 13.57 5.21 6.70
N LEU A 49 14.32 4.19 6.32
CA LEU A 49 14.41 2.95 7.10
C LEU A 49 15.86 2.62 7.42
N PRO A 50 16.15 2.06 8.61
CA PRO A 50 17.45 1.47 8.90
C PRO A 50 17.74 0.31 7.94
N SER A 51 19.03 0.06 7.67
CA SER A 51 19.49 -0.93 6.69
C SER A 51 18.89 -2.32 6.86
N ASN A 52 18.73 -2.76 8.11
CA ASN A 52 18.12 -4.06 8.43
C ASN A 52 16.61 -4.16 8.15
N LEU A 53 15.92 -3.05 7.90
CA LEU A 53 14.51 -2.99 7.56
C LEU A 53 14.25 -2.69 6.08
N MET A 54 15.27 -2.37 5.29
CA MET A 54 15.12 -2.10 3.87
C MET A 54 14.53 -3.28 3.09
N GLY A 55 14.90 -4.51 3.44
CA GLY A 55 14.37 -5.72 2.81
C GLY A 55 12.86 -5.88 3.01
N ILE A 56 12.37 -5.77 4.25
CA ILE A 56 10.94 -5.86 4.54
C ILE A 56 10.19 -4.63 4.01
N GLY A 57 10.78 -3.43 4.11
CA GLY A 57 10.21 -2.22 3.50
C GLY A 57 9.98 -2.40 2.00
N GLY A 58 10.98 -2.90 1.28
CA GLY A 58 10.89 -3.21 -0.15
C GLY A 58 9.87 -4.31 -0.47
N ALA A 59 9.75 -5.35 0.36
CA ALA A 59 8.73 -6.38 0.21
C ALA A 59 7.31 -5.78 0.30
N VAL A 60 7.07 -4.89 1.26
CA VAL A 60 5.76 -4.26 1.43
C VAL A 60 5.47 -3.25 0.33
N THR A 61 6.40 -2.33 0.03
CA THR A 61 6.12 -1.22 -0.90
C THR A 61 6.37 -1.57 -2.36
N GLY A 62 7.34 -2.42 -2.64
CA GLY A 62 7.71 -2.84 -4.00
C GLY A 62 6.84 -3.96 -4.56
N CYS A 63 6.47 -4.96 -3.74
CA CYS A 63 5.59 -6.06 -4.16
C CYS A 63 4.10 -5.74 -3.90
N GLY A 64 3.81 -4.89 -2.91
CA GLY A 64 2.46 -4.51 -2.51
C GLY A 64 1.53 -4.08 -3.65
N PRO A 65 1.96 -3.29 -4.65
CA PRO A 65 1.11 -2.93 -5.77
C PRO A 65 0.47 -4.14 -6.48
N ALA A 66 1.23 -5.22 -6.70
CA ALA A 66 0.67 -6.45 -7.30
C ALA A 66 -0.40 -7.11 -6.42
N PHE A 67 -0.28 -7.02 -5.09
CA PHE A 67 -1.29 -7.55 -4.16
C PHE A 67 -2.57 -6.70 -4.19
N VAL A 68 -2.43 -5.38 -4.33
CA VAL A 68 -3.57 -4.46 -4.52
C VAL A 68 -4.27 -4.75 -5.84
N ASP A 69 -3.52 -5.01 -6.94
CA ASP A 69 -4.09 -5.35 -8.23
C ASP A 69 -4.89 -6.67 -8.16
N LEU A 70 -4.37 -7.68 -7.46
CA LEU A 70 -5.09 -8.94 -7.23
C LEU A 70 -6.37 -8.72 -6.42
N PHE A 71 -6.35 -7.83 -5.42
CA PHE A 71 -7.53 -7.43 -4.65
C PHE A 71 -8.56 -6.69 -5.53
N ILE A 72 -8.10 -5.79 -6.41
CA ILE A 72 -8.96 -5.10 -7.38
C ILE A 72 -9.65 -6.11 -8.30
N GLU A 73 -8.92 -7.07 -8.86
CA GLU A 73 -9.48 -8.12 -9.72
C GLU A 73 -10.55 -8.95 -9.00
N GLY A 74 -10.25 -9.41 -7.79
CA GLY A 74 -11.18 -10.23 -7.01
C GLY A 74 -12.51 -9.53 -6.72
N TYR A 75 -12.47 -8.26 -6.31
CA TYR A 75 -13.70 -7.47 -6.11
C TYR A 75 -14.39 -7.11 -7.41
N ALA A 76 -13.65 -6.87 -8.49
CA ALA A 76 -14.23 -6.63 -9.82
C ALA A 76 -14.94 -7.87 -10.35
N ASP A 77 -14.39 -9.08 -10.13
CA ASP A 77 -15.03 -10.34 -10.46
C ASP A 77 -16.35 -10.53 -9.70
N ALA A 78 -16.35 -10.21 -8.40
CA ALA A 78 -17.58 -10.22 -7.62
C ALA A 78 -18.62 -9.24 -8.17
N ALA A 79 -18.24 -8.02 -8.52
CA ALA A 79 -19.13 -7.02 -9.11
C ALA A 79 -19.71 -7.49 -10.44
N VAL A 80 -18.87 -8.08 -11.30
CA VAL A 80 -19.30 -8.65 -12.59
C VAL A 80 -20.28 -9.81 -12.40
N LYS A 81 -20.05 -10.67 -11.42
CA LYS A 81 -20.97 -11.77 -11.05
C LYS A 81 -22.37 -11.26 -10.75
N TYR A 82 -22.51 -10.05 -10.23
CA TYR A 82 -23.78 -9.38 -9.93
C TYR A 82 -24.21 -8.37 -10.99
N GLY A 83 -23.64 -8.40 -12.20
CA GLY A 83 -24.10 -7.69 -13.38
C GLY A 83 -23.45 -6.34 -13.66
N VAL A 84 -22.44 -5.92 -12.90
CA VAL A 84 -21.69 -4.69 -13.19
C VAL A 84 -20.79 -4.91 -14.40
N PRO A 85 -20.82 -4.03 -15.44
CA PRO A 85 -19.88 -4.16 -16.56
C PRO A 85 -18.42 -4.11 -16.11
N ARG A 86 -17.54 -4.96 -16.67
CA ARG A 86 -16.16 -5.14 -16.27
C ARG A 86 -15.38 -3.83 -16.09
N GLN A 87 -15.43 -2.95 -17.07
CA GLN A 87 -14.68 -1.69 -17.02
C GLN A 87 -15.20 -0.73 -15.93
N THR A 88 -16.50 -0.78 -15.67
CA THR A 88 -17.12 -0.02 -14.56
C THR A 88 -16.68 -0.61 -13.22
N ALA A 89 -16.67 -1.95 -13.09
CA ALA A 89 -16.23 -2.62 -11.88
C ALA A 89 -14.80 -2.21 -11.50
N TYR A 90 -13.85 -2.24 -12.44
CA TYR A 90 -12.47 -1.80 -12.17
C TYR A 90 -12.41 -0.34 -11.69
N ARG A 91 -13.12 0.59 -12.34
CA ARG A 91 -13.12 2.00 -11.91
C ARG A 91 -13.67 2.18 -10.49
N LEU A 92 -14.79 1.50 -10.17
CA LEU A 92 -15.41 1.58 -8.84
C LEU A 92 -14.49 1.06 -7.75
N ILE A 93 -13.88 -0.11 -7.96
CA ILE A 93 -13.02 -0.74 -6.97
C ILE A 93 -11.72 0.04 -6.79
N SER A 94 -11.06 0.45 -7.87
CA SER A 94 -9.85 1.26 -7.78
C SER A 94 -10.09 2.58 -7.06
N GLN A 95 -11.20 3.27 -7.36
CA GLN A 95 -11.54 4.53 -6.69
C GLN A 95 -11.86 4.32 -5.20
N MET A 96 -12.53 3.23 -4.85
CA MET A 96 -12.81 2.87 -3.46
C MET A 96 -11.53 2.64 -2.67
N ILE A 97 -10.57 1.90 -3.22
CA ILE A 97 -9.27 1.62 -2.59
C ILE A 97 -8.48 2.91 -2.42
N LEU A 98 -8.39 3.72 -3.48
CA LEU A 98 -7.71 5.02 -3.45
C LEU A 98 -8.29 5.91 -2.33
N GLY A 99 -9.62 6.04 -2.28
CA GLY A 99 -10.29 6.86 -1.29
C GLY A 99 -10.10 6.36 0.13
N SER A 100 -10.15 5.04 0.36
CA SER A 100 -9.94 4.44 1.68
C SER A 100 -8.50 4.62 2.17
N ALA A 101 -7.51 4.42 1.30
CA ALA A 101 -6.11 4.62 1.63
C ALA A 101 -5.82 6.11 1.92
N LYS A 102 -6.33 7.01 1.07
CA LYS A 102 -6.16 8.45 1.24
C LYS A 102 -6.79 8.95 2.54
N LEU A 103 -7.99 8.47 2.87
CA LEU A 103 -8.67 8.82 4.12
C LEU A 103 -7.81 8.44 5.34
N GLN A 104 -7.24 7.23 5.33
CA GLN A 104 -6.37 6.78 6.43
C GLN A 104 -5.10 7.63 6.54
N LEU A 105 -4.45 7.95 5.42
CA LEU A 105 -3.23 8.77 5.40
C LEU A 105 -3.49 10.20 5.89
N GLU A 106 -4.58 10.83 5.46
CA GLU A 106 -4.91 12.22 5.81
C GLU A 106 -5.40 12.37 7.26
N THR A 107 -6.14 11.39 7.77
CA THR A 107 -6.66 11.46 9.14
C THR A 107 -5.70 10.92 10.19
N GLY A 108 -4.79 10.02 9.80
CA GLY A 108 -3.93 9.28 10.73
C GLY A 108 -4.71 8.32 11.65
N GLU A 109 -6.01 8.12 11.40
CA GLU A 109 -6.87 7.25 12.22
C GLU A 109 -6.44 5.78 12.09
N HIS A 110 -6.57 5.04 13.19
CA HIS A 110 -6.30 3.61 13.18
C HIS A 110 -7.24 2.89 12.21
N PRO A 111 -6.75 2.00 11.29
CA PRO A 111 -7.60 1.32 10.31
C PRO A 111 -8.79 0.57 10.91
N GLY A 112 -8.66 0.05 12.13
CA GLY A 112 -9.75 -0.58 12.86
C GLY A 112 -10.89 0.39 13.18
N VAL A 113 -10.57 1.64 13.56
CA VAL A 113 -11.57 2.69 13.81
C VAL A 113 -12.30 3.06 12.51
N LEU A 114 -11.57 3.26 11.42
CA LEU A 114 -12.17 3.53 10.11
C LEU A 114 -13.10 2.41 9.66
N LYS A 115 -12.69 1.15 9.86
CA LYS A 115 -13.54 -0.03 9.60
C LYS A 115 -14.81 -0.01 10.47
N ASP A 116 -14.69 0.25 11.76
CA ASP A 116 -15.83 0.25 12.67
C ASP A 116 -16.84 1.36 12.33
N ASN A 117 -16.36 2.52 11.91
CA ASN A 117 -17.21 3.65 11.50
C ASN A 117 -18.14 3.34 10.30
N VAL A 118 -17.80 2.35 9.48
CA VAL A 118 -18.64 1.90 8.35
C VAL A 118 -19.38 0.59 8.63
N CYS A 119 -19.22 0.01 9.84
CA CYS A 119 -19.86 -1.24 10.27
C CYS A 119 -20.99 -0.97 11.27
N SER A 120 -22.19 -0.67 10.77
CA SER A 120 -23.36 -0.54 11.63
C SER A 120 -23.80 -1.91 12.22
N PRO A 121 -24.43 -1.92 13.44
CA PRO A 121 -24.97 -3.15 14.03
C PRO A 121 -25.96 -3.85 13.07
N ALA A 122 -25.76 -5.15 12.83
CA ALA A 122 -26.50 -5.98 11.89
C ALA A 122 -26.50 -5.48 10.43
N GLY A 123 -25.62 -4.55 10.07
CA GLY A 123 -25.49 -3.99 8.72
C GLY A 123 -24.84 -4.92 7.71
N THR A 124 -24.89 -4.56 6.44
CA THR A 124 -24.30 -5.37 5.35
C THR A 124 -22.78 -5.38 5.40
N THR A 125 -22.16 -4.27 5.82
CA THR A 125 -20.70 -4.16 5.89
C THR A 125 -20.09 -5.14 6.87
N ILE A 126 -20.67 -5.28 8.07
CA ILE A 126 -20.12 -6.23 9.06
C ILE A 126 -20.26 -7.69 8.60
N CYS A 127 -21.31 -8.03 7.85
CA CYS A 127 -21.44 -9.37 7.25
C CYS A 127 -20.29 -9.66 6.25
N GLY A 128 -19.95 -8.68 5.41
CA GLY A 128 -18.82 -8.78 4.49
C GLY A 128 -17.49 -8.91 5.22
N VAL A 129 -17.28 -8.10 6.27
CA VAL A 129 -16.07 -8.18 7.12
C VAL A 129 -15.95 -9.57 7.77
N ALA A 130 -17.02 -10.09 8.33
CA ALA A 130 -17.02 -11.43 8.95
C ALA A 130 -16.63 -12.52 7.93
N SER A 131 -17.16 -12.45 6.72
CA SER A 131 -16.81 -13.39 5.64
C SER A 131 -15.34 -13.31 5.24
N LEU A 132 -14.75 -12.10 5.17
CA LEU A 132 -13.33 -11.91 4.88
C LEU A 132 -12.44 -12.46 6.01
N GLU A 133 -12.84 -12.26 7.27
CA GLU A 133 -12.13 -12.82 8.43
C GLU A 133 -12.20 -14.36 8.42
N GLU A 134 -13.36 -14.96 8.17
CA GLU A 134 -13.53 -16.40 8.04
C GLU A 134 -12.67 -16.98 6.91
N SER A 135 -12.55 -16.24 5.79
CA SER A 135 -11.71 -16.60 4.66
C SER A 135 -10.22 -16.38 4.90
N GLY A 136 -9.82 -15.82 6.04
CA GLY A 136 -8.43 -15.68 6.47
C GLY A 136 -7.67 -14.55 5.76
N LEU A 137 -8.34 -13.46 5.37
CA LEU A 137 -7.71 -12.34 4.65
C LEU A 137 -6.45 -11.82 5.35
N ARG A 138 -6.50 -11.58 6.66
CA ARG A 138 -5.33 -11.09 7.42
C ARG A 138 -4.16 -12.07 7.38
N SER A 139 -4.46 -13.37 7.54
CA SER A 139 -3.46 -14.43 7.44
C SER A 139 -2.84 -14.50 6.04
N ALA A 140 -3.65 -14.31 4.99
CA ALA A 140 -3.15 -14.30 3.62
C ALA A 140 -2.19 -13.12 3.38
N CYS A 141 -2.52 -11.93 3.88
CA CYS A 141 -1.64 -10.76 3.79
C CYS A 141 -0.29 -11.00 4.50
N ILE A 142 -0.30 -11.53 5.72
CA ILE A 142 0.93 -11.83 6.47
C ILE A 142 1.77 -12.88 5.73
N LYS A 143 1.16 -13.98 5.31
CA LYS A 143 1.83 -15.07 4.60
C LYS A 143 2.41 -14.65 3.25
N SER A 144 1.82 -13.69 2.57
CA SER A 144 2.38 -13.17 1.31
C SER A 144 3.72 -12.49 1.52
N ILE A 145 3.88 -11.77 2.61
CA ILE A 145 5.16 -11.15 3.01
C ILE A 145 6.14 -12.21 3.50
N ASP A 146 5.69 -13.17 4.32
CA ASP A 146 6.55 -14.27 4.78
C ASP A 146 7.16 -15.04 3.61
N ALA A 147 6.36 -15.28 2.55
CA ALA A 147 6.82 -15.97 1.34
C ALA A 147 7.94 -15.21 0.59
N ILE A 148 7.97 -13.87 0.68
CA ILE A 148 9.03 -13.05 0.10
C ILE A 148 10.27 -13.09 0.98
N MET A 149 10.09 -12.92 2.30
CA MET A 149 11.19 -12.80 3.24
C MET A 149 11.94 -14.11 3.49
N ASN A 150 11.28 -15.26 3.26
CA ASN A 150 11.86 -16.60 3.40
C ASN A 150 12.46 -17.16 2.08
N LYS A 151 12.53 -16.36 1.02
CA LYS A 151 13.10 -16.72 -0.27
C LYS A 151 14.61 -16.45 -0.27
#